data_d640b16cdbc6485ae4fc895624de569c
#
_entry.id   d640b16cdbc6485ae4fc895624de569c
#
_cell.length_a   1.000
_cell.length_b   1.000
_cell.length_c   1.000
_cell.angle_alpha   90.00
_cell.angle_beta   90.00
_cell.angle_gamma   90.00
#
_symmetry.space_group_name_H-M   'P 1'
#
loop_
_entity.id
_entity.type
_entity.pdbx_description
1 polymer ?
#
loop_
_entity_poly.entity_id
_entity_poly.type
_entity_poly.pdbx_seq_one_letter_code
_entity_poly.pdbx_strand_id
1 'polypeptide(L)'
;MSKNSWLIPDNIYFLNHGSYGATPRIVLDYQQQLRERMERQPLAFLGRELEGLLDIARQKLADLVSVNSDDLVFVPNATTAVNAVLNSLTFQENEEILITDQTYNACANAVKHIAKRWGLKVIIAKIPFPVQSPLEISQAILASVSPRTKLVVLDHVTSPTALIWPIAEIVQELNNQGIDTLIDGAHALGFLPLNIGAINPTYYTANCHKWLCSAKGAAFLYVRRDKQAIIRPLTISHGANSPRQDRSRFQLEFAWMGTDDPTAYL
;
A
#
# COMPACT_ATOMS: atom_id res chain seq x y z
N MET A 1 9.53 -13.41 20.51
CA MET A 1 10.94 -12.96 20.37
C MET A 1 11.41 -12.44 21.72
N SER A 2 12.64 -12.73 22.13
CA SER A 2 13.22 -12.18 23.35
C SER A 2 13.52 -10.68 23.20
N LYS A 3 13.66 -9.94 24.34
CA LYS A 3 14.09 -8.52 24.31
C LYS A 3 15.39 -8.32 23.53
N ASN A 4 16.33 -9.27 23.59
CA ASN A 4 17.60 -9.22 22.88
C ASN A 4 17.47 -9.29 21.34
N SER A 5 16.28 -9.61 20.81
CA SER A 5 16.03 -9.63 19.36
C SER A 5 15.87 -8.24 18.77
N TRP A 6 15.85 -7.18 19.59
CA TRP A 6 15.59 -5.80 19.18
C TRP A 6 16.72 -4.87 19.62
N LEU A 7 16.85 -3.71 18.97
CA LEU A 7 17.76 -2.62 19.41
C LEU A 7 17.09 -1.70 20.43
N ILE A 8 15.86 -1.99 20.83
CA ILE A 8 15.10 -1.20 21.80
C ILE A 8 15.73 -1.37 23.18
N PRO A 9 16.04 -0.29 23.92
CA PRO A 9 16.57 -0.37 25.28
C PRO A 9 15.66 -1.14 26.23
N ASP A 10 16.23 -1.84 27.20
CA ASP A 10 15.49 -2.72 28.13
C ASP A 10 14.47 -1.98 29.00
N ASN A 11 14.68 -0.69 29.26
CA ASN A 11 13.77 0.16 30.02
C ASN A 11 12.62 0.74 29.20
N ILE A 12 12.53 0.42 27.88
CA ILE A 12 11.45 0.88 26.99
C ILE A 12 10.52 -0.29 26.67
N TYR A 13 9.23 -0.07 26.87
CA TYR A 13 8.15 -0.94 26.38
C TYR A 13 7.61 -0.35 25.07
N PHE A 14 8.16 -0.80 23.94
CA PHE A 14 7.76 -0.29 22.63
C PHE A 14 6.53 -1.06 22.12
N LEU A 15 5.36 -0.42 22.16
CA LEU A 15 4.08 -1.02 21.76
C LEU A 15 3.52 -0.42 20.48
N ASN A 16 4.14 0.65 19.95
CA ASN A 16 3.62 1.40 18.81
C ASN A 16 4.41 1.12 17.53
N HIS A 17 4.34 -0.11 17.02
CA HIS A 17 4.84 -0.42 15.67
C HIS A 17 4.06 0.32 14.58
N GLY A 18 2.83 0.73 14.86
CA GLY A 18 1.98 1.45 13.92
C GLY A 18 2.51 2.81 13.47
N SER A 19 3.28 3.53 14.29
CA SER A 19 3.84 4.83 13.88
C SER A 19 4.95 4.67 12.84
N TYR A 20 6.01 3.89 13.15
CA TYR A 20 7.17 3.71 12.27
C TYR A 20 7.68 2.27 12.24
N GLY A 21 7.31 1.45 13.22
CA GLY A 21 7.80 0.10 13.44
C GLY A 21 9.22 0.06 13.99
N ALA A 22 9.51 -0.95 14.78
CA ALA A 22 10.87 -1.36 15.08
C ALA A 22 11.24 -2.55 14.19
N THR A 23 12.52 -2.71 13.87
CA THR A 23 13.01 -3.80 13.04
C THR A 23 13.84 -4.75 13.91
N PRO A 24 13.60 -6.08 13.89
CA PRO A 24 14.38 -7.04 14.63
C PRO A 24 15.86 -7.05 14.19
N ARG A 25 16.79 -7.37 15.09
CA ARG A 25 18.22 -7.46 14.79
C ARG A 25 18.52 -8.37 13.62
N ILE A 26 17.90 -9.55 13.58
CA ILE A 26 18.10 -10.52 12.50
C ILE A 26 17.76 -9.95 11.12
N VAL A 27 16.75 -9.09 11.03
CA VAL A 27 16.36 -8.41 9.78
C VAL A 27 17.36 -7.30 9.44
N LEU A 28 17.80 -6.53 10.44
CA LEU A 28 18.82 -5.48 10.25
C LEU A 28 20.16 -6.07 9.82
N ASP A 29 20.58 -7.17 10.44
CA ASP A 29 21.83 -7.85 10.12
C ASP A 29 21.79 -8.41 8.71
N TYR A 30 20.67 -8.99 8.29
CA TYR A 30 20.47 -9.47 6.92
C TYR A 30 20.48 -8.31 5.91
N GLN A 31 19.78 -7.23 6.20
CA GLN A 31 19.81 -6.03 5.36
C GLN A 31 21.23 -5.48 5.20
N GLN A 32 22.03 -5.48 6.28
CA GLN A 32 23.42 -5.03 6.21
C GLN A 32 24.26 -5.95 5.32
N GLN A 33 24.07 -7.26 5.38
CA GLN A 33 24.75 -8.22 4.48
C GLN A 33 24.39 -7.96 3.01
N LEU A 34 23.13 -7.65 2.71
CA LEU A 34 22.69 -7.30 1.36
C LEU A 34 23.36 -6.00 0.86
N ARG A 35 23.43 -4.97 1.72
CA ARG A 35 24.16 -3.71 1.41
C ARG A 35 25.63 -3.96 1.11
N GLU A 36 26.31 -4.73 1.95
CA GLU A 36 27.72 -5.10 1.71
C GLU A 36 27.90 -5.88 0.41
N ARG A 37 26.96 -6.80 0.08
CA ARG A 37 26.97 -7.52 -1.18
C ARG A 37 26.79 -6.58 -2.36
N MET A 38 25.86 -5.62 -2.25
CA MET A 38 25.62 -4.59 -3.26
C MET A 38 26.86 -3.73 -3.49
N GLU A 39 27.50 -3.25 -2.42
CA GLU A 39 28.71 -2.41 -2.53
C GLU A 39 29.94 -3.15 -3.05
N ARG A 40 30.05 -4.46 -2.82
CA ARG A 40 31.13 -5.27 -3.40
C ARG A 40 31.05 -5.40 -4.91
N GLN A 41 29.85 -5.45 -5.48
CA GLN A 41 29.60 -5.65 -6.91
C GLN A 41 28.30 -4.96 -7.35
N PRO A 42 28.25 -3.60 -7.37
CA PRO A 42 27.00 -2.88 -7.64
C PRO A 42 26.34 -3.26 -8.96
N LEU A 43 27.14 -3.40 -10.04
CA LEU A 43 26.60 -3.78 -11.35
C LEU A 43 26.04 -5.22 -11.37
N ALA A 44 26.68 -6.15 -10.67
CA ALA A 44 26.18 -7.52 -10.57
C ALA A 44 24.89 -7.55 -9.75
N PHE A 45 24.88 -6.91 -8.59
CA PHE A 45 23.75 -6.89 -7.68
C PHE A 45 22.53 -6.17 -8.31
N LEU A 46 22.68 -4.88 -8.67
CA LEU A 46 21.57 -4.07 -9.16
C LEU A 46 21.16 -4.43 -10.59
N GLY A 47 22.10 -4.80 -11.45
CA GLY A 47 21.82 -5.03 -12.87
C GLY A 47 21.50 -6.48 -13.25
N ARG A 48 21.82 -7.48 -12.42
CA ARG A 48 21.65 -8.89 -12.77
C ARG A 48 20.89 -9.70 -11.74
N GLU A 49 21.09 -9.43 -10.44
CA GLU A 49 20.58 -10.27 -9.35
C GLU A 49 19.28 -9.71 -8.75
N LEU A 50 19.16 -8.37 -8.68
CA LEU A 50 18.11 -7.67 -7.97
C LEU A 50 16.70 -8.13 -8.39
N GLU A 51 16.46 -8.26 -9.69
CA GLU A 51 15.14 -8.62 -10.19
C GLU A 51 14.68 -10.00 -9.67
N GLY A 52 15.60 -10.99 -9.69
CA GLY A 52 15.30 -12.31 -9.14
C GLY A 52 15.12 -12.31 -7.62
N LEU A 53 15.89 -11.48 -6.90
CA LEU A 53 15.72 -11.32 -5.46
C LEU A 53 14.36 -10.68 -5.12
N LEU A 54 13.97 -9.63 -5.87
CA LEU A 54 12.64 -9.01 -5.73
C LEU A 54 11.51 -10.00 -6.04
N ASP A 55 11.68 -10.89 -7.03
CA ASP A 55 10.68 -11.92 -7.35
C ASP A 55 10.45 -12.88 -6.18
N ILE A 56 11.54 -13.33 -5.56
CA ILE A 56 11.47 -14.22 -4.39
C ILE A 56 10.75 -13.52 -3.22
N ALA A 57 11.13 -12.28 -2.92
CA ALA A 57 10.51 -11.50 -1.84
C ALA A 57 9.04 -11.20 -2.15
N ARG A 58 8.72 -10.83 -3.39
CA ARG A 58 7.35 -10.55 -3.84
C ARG A 58 6.45 -11.80 -3.76
N GLN A 59 6.97 -12.98 -4.14
CA GLN A 59 6.21 -14.23 -4.02
C GLN A 59 5.88 -14.53 -2.56
N LYS A 60 6.84 -14.38 -1.64
CA LYS A 60 6.60 -14.59 -0.19
C LYS A 60 5.56 -13.62 0.36
N LEU A 61 5.61 -12.36 -0.08
CA LEU A 61 4.61 -11.38 0.33
C LEU A 61 3.24 -11.69 -0.26
N ALA A 62 3.17 -12.10 -1.52
CA ALA A 62 1.93 -12.50 -2.19
C ALA A 62 1.26 -13.70 -1.51
N ASP A 63 2.05 -14.71 -1.12
CA ASP A 63 1.57 -15.86 -0.36
C ASP A 63 0.98 -15.41 1.00
N LEU A 64 1.66 -14.47 1.69
CA LEU A 64 1.22 -13.94 2.99
C LEU A 64 -0.11 -13.20 2.93
N VAL A 65 -0.36 -12.46 1.82
CA VAL A 65 -1.59 -11.66 1.65
C VAL A 65 -2.60 -12.29 0.70
N SER A 66 -2.36 -13.53 0.25
CA SER A 66 -3.25 -14.38 -0.55
C SER A 66 -3.64 -13.77 -1.90
N VAL A 67 -2.64 -13.34 -2.69
CA VAL A 67 -2.80 -12.82 -4.05
C VAL A 67 -1.76 -13.40 -5.00
N ASN A 68 -1.90 -13.11 -6.30
CA ASN A 68 -0.86 -13.43 -7.27
C ASN A 68 0.30 -12.41 -7.15
N SER A 69 1.55 -12.88 -7.17
CA SER A 69 2.73 -12.03 -7.10
C SER A 69 2.83 -11.04 -8.27
N ASP A 70 2.23 -11.36 -9.42
CA ASP A 70 2.17 -10.45 -10.57
C ASP A 70 1.27 -9.23 -10.33
N ASP A 71 0.39 -9.29 -9.35
CA ASP A 71 -0.51 -8.20 -8.99
C ASP A 71 0.05 -7.30 -7.89
N LEU A 72 1.31 -7.57 -7.42
CA LEU A 72 2.03 -6.80 -6.41
C LEU A 72 3.26 -6.11 -6.99
N VAL A 73 3.54 -4.91 -6.50
CA VAL A 73 4.81 -4.21 -6.70
C VAL A 73 5.28 -3.60 -5.38
N PHE A 74 6.60 -3.47 -5.22
CA PHE A 74 7.18 -2.78 -4.07
C PHE A 74 7.16 -1.27 -4.26
N VAL A 75 6.96 -0.57 -3.15
CA VAL A 75 7.01 0.89 -3.03
C VAL A 75 7.64 1.26 -1.68
N PRO A 76 8.22 2.46 -1.52
CA PRO A 76 8.86 2.83 -0.26
C PRO A 76 7.90 2.89 0.94
N ASN A 77 6.66 3.27 0.72
CA ASN A 77 5.62 3.40 1.75
C ASN A 77 4.21 3.49 1.13
N ALA A 78 3.18 3.29 1.95
CA ALA A 78 1.79 3.36 1.51
C ALA A 78 1.40 4.73 0.94
N THR A 79 1.95 5.83 1.47
CA THR A 79 1.70 7.18 0.95
C THR A 79 2.17 7.31 -0.51
N THR A 80 3.34 6.75 -0.85
CA THR A 80 3.83 6.69 -2.24
C THR A 80 2.88 5.88 -3.12
N ALA A 81 2.38 4.74 -2.63
CA ALA A 81 1.41 3.92 -3.36
C ALA A 81 0.10 4.68 -3.63
N VAL A 82 -0.47 5.32 -2.60
CA VAL A 82 -1.69 6.13 -2.73
C VAL A 82 -1.50 7.22 -3.78
N ASN A 83 -0.37 7.93 -3.73
CA ASN A 83 -0.06 8.96 -4.72
C ASN A 83 0.13 8.38 -6.13
N ALA A 84 0.77 7.22 -6.28
CA ALA A 84 0.94 6.56 -7.58
C ALA A 84 -0.42 6.21 -8.20
N VAL A 85 -1.34 5.63 -7.43
CA VAL A 85 -2.70 5.35 -7.89
C VAL A 85 -3.42 6.64 -8.27
N LEU A 86 -3.51 7.61 -7.37
CA LEU A 86 -4.24 8.86 -7.60
C LEU A 86 -3.72 9.64 -8.81
N ASN A 87 -2.40 9.68 -9.04
CA ASN A 87 -1.82 10.37 -10.19
C ASN A 87 -1.97 9.60 -11.51
N SER A 88 -2.24 8.31 -11.46
CA SER A 88 -2.47 7.46 -12.65
C SER A 88 -3.90 7.53 -13.17
N LEU A 89 -4.84 7.89 -12.30
CA LEU A 89 -6.25 7.95 -12.66
C LEU A 89 -6.58 9.24 -13.41
N THR A 90 -7.53 9.13 -14.33
CA THR A 90 -8.13 10.27 -15.03
C THR A 90 -9.55 10.46 -14.56
N PHE A 91 -9.94 11.69 -14.38
CA PHE A 91 -11.24 12.07 -13.87
C PHE A 91 -11.90 13.12 -14.76
N GLN A 92 -13.21 13.26 -14.62
CA GLN A 92 -13.99 14.34 -15.20
C GLN A 92 -14.34 15.37 -14.12
N GLU A 93 -14.51 16.61 -14.53
CA GLU A 93 -14.94 17.67 -13.60
C GLU A 93 -16.27 17.31 -12.91
N ASN A 94 -16.37 17.64 -11.63
CA ASN A 94 -17.49 17.30 -10.75
C ASN A 94 -17.70 15.80 -10.42
N GLU A 95 -16.82 14.91 -10.86
CA GLU A 95 -16.77 13.57 -10.29
C GLU A 95 -16.33 13.62 -8.82
N GLU A 96 -16.55 12.54 -8.08
CA GLU A 96 -16.38 12.54 -6.64
C GLU A 96 -15.36 11.48 -6.21
N ILE A 97 -14.48 11.85 -5.27
CA ILE A 97 -13.69 10.92 -4.46
C ILE A 97 -14.22 10.96 -3.05
N LEU A 98 -14.62 9.79 -2.53
CA LEU A 98 -15.08 9.64 -1.17
C LEU A 98 -13.94 9.22 -0.25
N ILE A 99 -13.78 9.92 0.85
CA ILE A 99 -12.91 9.60 1.99
C ILE A 99 -13.73 9.65 3.28
N THR A 100 -13.12 9.39 4.42
CA THR A 100 -13.79 9.55 5.72
C THR A 100 -13.11 10.63 6.56
N ASP A 101 -13.75 11.05 7.63
CA ASP A 101 -13.16 11.95 8.61
C ASP A 101 -12.08 11.29 9.48
N GLN A 102 -11.88 9.97 9.33
CA GLN A 102 -10.83 9.19 9.97
C GLN A 102 -9.65 8.85 9.02
N THR A 103 -9.76 9.24 7.74
CA THR A 103 -8.73 8.98 6.74
C THR A 103 -7.38 9.57 7.16
N TYR A 104 -6.32 8.76 7.03
CA TYR A 104 -4.96 9.21 7.34
C TYR A 104 -4.61 10.53 6.62
N ASN A 105 -4.08 11.50 7.38
CA ASN A 105 -3.94 12.88 6.91
C ASN A 105 -3.14 13.01 5.60
N ALA A 106 -2.07 12.21 5.40
CA ALA A 106 -1.30 12.27 4.15
C ALA A 106 -2.13 11.79 2.95
N CYS A 107 -2.96 10.74 3.12
CA CYS A 107 -3.86 10.25 2.09
C CYS A 107 -4.98 11.26 1.79
N ALA A 108 -5.57 11.86 2.82
CA ALA A 108 -6.56 12.93 2.65
C ALA A 108 -5.99 14.14 1.90
N ASN A 109 -4.74 14.53 2.18
CA ASN A 109 -4.05 15.60 1.47
C ASN A 109 -3.77 15.25 0.00
N ALA A 110 -3.36 14.00 -0.29
CA ALA A 110 -3.17 13.53 -1.66
C ALA A 110 -4.49 13.56 -2.45
N VAL A 111 -5.61 13.10 -1.85
CA VAL A 111 -6.94 13.18 -2.45
C VAL A 111 -7.34 14.62 -2.73
N LYS A 112 -7.18 15.54 -1.77
CA LYS A 112 -7.49 16.96 -1.95
C LYS A 112 -6.65 17.62 -3.04
N HIS A 113 -5.37 17.24 -3.16
CA HIS A 113 -4.48 17.72 -4.20
C HIS A 113 -4.98 17.31 -5.60
N ILE A 114 -5.31 16.05 -5.78
CA ILE A 114 -5.86 15.53 -7.04
C ILE A 114 -7.24 16.13 -7.34
N ALA A 115 -8.10 16.26 -6.34
CA ALA A 115 -9.40 16.88 -6.50
C ALA A 115 -9.29 18.32 -7.01
N LYS A 116 -8.36 19.12 -6.46
CA LYS A 116 -8.08 20.48 -6.95
C LYS A 116 -7.60 20.47 -8.40
N ARG A 117 -6.74 19.51 -8.79
CA ARG A 117 -6.19 19.42 -10.14
C ARG A 117 -7.24 19.12 -11.21
N TRP A 118 -8.23 18.27 -10.86
CA TRP A 118 -9.23 17.78 -11.80
C TRP A 118 -10.62 18.41 -11.62
N GLY A 119 -10.81 19.36 -10.70
CA GLY A 119 -12.11 19.95 -10.41
C GLY A 119 -13.10 18.98 -9.77
N LEU A 120 -12.60 18.02 -8.96
CA LEU A 120 -13.42 17.01 -8.30
C LEU A 120 -14.02 17.52 -6.99
N LYS A 121 -15.06 16.83 -6.55
CA LYS A 121 -15.61 16.99 -5.20
C LYS A 121 -15.04 15.92 -4.27
N VAL A 122 -14.54 16.34 -3.11
CA VAL A 122 -14.16 15.41 -2.03
C VAL A 122 -15.35 15.26 -1.10
N ILE A 123 -15.92 14.06 -1.08
CA ILE A 123 -17.00 13.70 -0.15
C ILE A 123 -16.35 13.12 1.11
N ILE A 124 -16.75 13.60 2.28
CA ILE A 124 -16.22 13.14 3.57
C ILE A 124 -17.34 12.45 4.33
N ALA A 125 -17.32 11.11 4.34
CA ALA A 125 -18.22 10.33 5.17
C ALA A 125 -17.90 10.55 6.65
N LYS A 126 -18.90 10.89 7.45
CA LYS A 126 -18.79 11.07 8.89
C LYS A 126 -19.02 9.74 9.59
N ILE A 127 -17.97 9.21 10.22
CA ILE A 127 -18.05 7.95 10.94
C ILE A 127 -18.50 8.24 12.39
N PRO A 128 -19.59 7.61 12.88
CA PRO A 128 -19.99 7.74 14.27
C PRO A 128 -18.84 7.38 15.22
N PHE A 129 -18.66 8.19 16.27
CA PHE A 129 -17.68 7.89 17.29
C PHE A 129 -18.20 8.29 18.68
N PRO A 130 -18.25 7.37 19.66
CA PRO A 130 -17.79 5.97 19.60
C PRO A 130 -18.68 5.11 18.67
N VAL A 131 -18.04 4.18 17.96
CA VAL A 131 -18.69 3.19 17.08
C VAL A 131 -19.37 2.12 17.95
N GLN A 132 -20.64 1.81 17.68
CA GLN A 132 -21.39 0.76 18.40
C GLN A 132 -21.33 -0.59 17.66
N SER A 133 -21.19 -0.57 16.33
CA SER A 133 -21.11 -1.79 15.53
C SER A 133 -20.37 -1.55 14.21
N PRO A 134 -19.77 -2.59 13.59
CA PRO A 134 -19.19 -2.49 12.26
C PRO A 134 -20.20 -2.02 11.19
N LEU A 135 -21.49 -2.35 11.36
CA LEU A 135 -22.56 -1.96 10.44
C LEU A 135 -22.71 -0.44 10.33
N GLU A 136 -22.53 0.31 11.43
CA GLU A 136 -22.59 1.78 11.41
C GLU A 136 -21.53 2.39 10.50
N ILE A 137 -20.33 1.78 10.46
CA ILE A 137 -19.24 2.21 9.58
C ILE A 137 -19.64 1.98 8.12
N SER A 138 -20.10 0.76 7.79
CA SER A 138 -20.55 0.41 6.43
C SER A 138 -21.68 1.34 5.97
N GLN A 139 -22.68 1.55 6.81
CA GLN A 139 -23.81 2.42 6.49
C GLN A 139 -23.39 3.87 6.25
N ALA A 140 -22.52 4.43 7.10
CA ALA A 140 -22.05 5.81 6.96
C ALA A 140 -21.28 6.02 5.63
N ILE A 141 -20.45 5.05 5.24
CA ILE A 141 -19.69 5.09 3.99
C ILE A 141 -20.65 4.95 2.79
N LEU A 142 -21.45 3.90 2.76
CA LEU A 142 -22.34 3.60 1.63
C LEU A 142 -23.42 4.67 1.43
N ALA A 143 -23.95 5.26 2.50
CA ALA A 143 -24.89 6.38 2.41
C ALA A 143 -24.28 7.67 1.83
N SER A 144 -22.94 7.78 1.83
CA SER A 144 -22.22 8.93 1.28
C SER A 144 -21.87 8.77 -0.22
N VAL A 145 -22.17 7.62 -0.80
CA VAL A 145 -21.95 7.31 -2.23
C VAL A 145 -23.01 7.97 -3.09
N SER A 146 -22.61 8.49 -4.24
CA SER A 146 -23.51 9.05 -5.26
C SER A 146 -23.19 8.48 -6.65
N PRO A 147 -24.06 8.71 -7.66
CA PRO A 147 -23.76 8.32 -9.05
C PRO A 147 -22.48 8.97 -9.64
N ARG A 148 -21.93 9.99 -9.00
CA ARG A 148 -20.69 10.66 -9.39
C ARG A 148 -19.46 10.11 -8.69
N THR A 149 -19.61 9.25 -7.69
CA THR A 149 -18.48 8.65 -6.95
C THR A 149 -17.70 7.73 -7.86
N LYS A 150 -16.43 8.03 -8.10
CA LYS A 150 -15.52 7.24 -8.94
C LYS A 150 -14.52 6.42 -8.14
N LEU A 151 -14.11 6.93 -7.00
CA LEU A 151 -13.14 6.29 -6.14
C LEU A 151 -13.55 6.47 -4.68
N VAL A 152 -13.42 5.39 -3.91
CA VAL A 152 -13.55 5.42 -2.46
C VAL A 152 -12.19 5.04 -1.85
N VAL A 153 -11.64 5.94 -1.02
CA VAL A 153 -10.35 5.73 -0.34
C VAL A 153 -10.60 5.48 1.14
N LEU A 154 -10.26 4.31 1.62
CA LEU A 154 -10.57 3.85 2.98
C LEU A 154 -9.34 3.29 3.69
N ASP A 155 -9.24 3.56 4.99
CA ASP A 155 -8.30 2.86 5.87
C ASP A 155 -8.86 1.48 6.24
N HIS A 156 -8.05 0.41 6.21
CA HIS A 156 -8.44 -0.90 6.72
C HIS A 156 -8.43 -0.92 8.26
N VAL A 157 -7.39 -0.31 8.83
CA VAL A 157 -7.28 -0.01 10.26
C VAL A 157 -6.94 1.47 10.39
N THR A 158 -7.79 2.22 11.05
CA THR A 158 -7.66 3.67 11.14
C THR A 158 -6.46 4.10 11.99
N SER A 159 -5.68 5.06 11.51
CA SER A 159 -4.52 5.59 12.24
C SER A 159 -4.89 6.32 13.54
N PRO A 160 -5.91 7.19 13.58
CA PRO A 160 -6.22 7.96 14.79
C PRO A 160 -6.92 7.14 15.88
N THR A 161 -7.68 6.10 15.53
CA THR A 161 -8.59 5.41 16.46
C THR A 161 -8.37 3.91 16.56
N ALA A 162 -7.50 3.33 15.71
CA ALA A 162 -7.20 1.90 15.63
C ALA A 162 -8.46 1.02 15.42
N LEU A 163 -9.50 1.55 14.81
CA LEU A 163 -10.69 0.80 14.46
C LEU A 163 -10.40 -0.09 13.25
N ILE A 164 -10.77 -1.35 13.35
CA ILE A 164 -10.74 -2.31 12.24
C ILE A 164 -12.07 -2.18 11.51
N TRP A 165 -12.01 -1.84 10.22
CA TRP A 165 -13.22 -1.65 9.42
C TRP A 165 -13.64 -2.93 8.68
N PRO A 166 -14.93 -3.13 8.43
CA PRO A 166 -15.46 -4.28 7.70
C PRO A 166 -15.22 -4.12 6.18
N ILE A 167 -13.94 -4.02 5.78
CA ILE A 167 -13.52 -3.65 4.42
C ILE A 167 -14.01 -4.63 3.37
N ALA A 168 -14.07 -5.94 3.68
CA ALA A 168 -14.54 -6.93 2.71
C ALA A 168 -15.98 -6.68 2.28
N GLU A 169 -16.86 -6.41 3.23
CA GLU A 169 -18.29 -6.12 2.98
C GLU A 169 -18.47 -4.80 2.22
N ILE A 170 -17.74 -3.74 2.63
CA ILE A 170 -17.80 -2.43 1.98
C ILE A 170 -17.29 -2.52 0.54
N VAL A 171 -16.16 -3.17 0.31
CA VAL A 171 -15.58 -3.35 -1.03
C VAL A 171 -16.51 -4.17 -1.93
N GLN A 172 -17.12 -5.22 -1.40
CA GLN A 172 -18.09 -6.02 -2.17
C GLN A 172 -19.26 -5.16 -2.66
N GLU A 173 -19.81 -4.33 -1.77
CA GLU A 173 -20.96 -3.46 -2.11
C GLU A 173 -20.56 -2.38 -3.14
N LEU A 174 -19.38 -1.78 -3.00
CA LEU A 174 -18.87 -0.80 -3.94
C LEU A 174 -18.54 -1.42 -5.31
N ASN A 175 -17.99 -2.65 -5.34
CA ASN A 175 -17.77 -3.40 -6.57
C ASN A 175 -19.08 -3.69 -7.31
N ASN A 176 -20.17 -4.04 -6.59
CA ASN A 176 -21.50 -4.25 -7.16
C ASN A 176 -22.04 -2.97 -7.85
N GLN A 177 -21.62 -1.81 -7.36
CA GLN A 177 -21.98 -0.50 -7.93
C GLN A 177 -20.99 -0.01 -8.99
N GLY A 178 -19.94 -0.79 -9.30
CA GLY A 178 -18.92 -0.42 -10.30
C GLY A 178 -17.98 0.69 -9.84
N ILE A 179 -17.83 0.90 -8.53
CA ILE A 179 -17.01 1.95 -7.93
C ILE A 179 -15.65 1.37 -7.55
N ASP A 180 -14.58 2.01 -7.99
CA ASP A 180 -13.21 1.61 -7.64
C ASP A 180 -12.88 1.93 -6.18
N THR A 181 -12.07 1.06 -5.55
CA THR A 181 -11.66 1.21 -4.16
C THR A 181 -10.14 1.26 -4.02
N LEU A 182 -9.62 2.19 -3.23
CA LEU A 182 -8.23 2.26 -2.79
C LEU A 182 -8.18 2.07 -1.28
N ILE A 183 -7.67 0.92 -0.85
CA ILE A 183 -7.60 0.57 0.56
C ILE A 183 -6.20 0.84 1.11
N ASP A 184 -6.14 1.75 2.08
CA ASP A 184 -4.94 1.98 2.89
C ASP A 184 -4.89 0.96 4.03
N GLY A 185 -4.14 -0.11 3.80
CA GLY A 185 -3.86 -1.16 4.78
C GLY A 185 -2.56 -0.94 5.56
N ALA A 186 -2.07 0.31 5.66
CA ALA A 186 -0.79 0.64 6.30
C ALA A 186 -0.64 0.03 7.70
N HIS A 187 -1.74 -0.16 8.41
CA HIS A 187 -1.78 -0.77 9.74
C HIS A 187 -2.27 -2.22 9.76
N ALA A 188 -2.70 -2.79 8.63
CA ALA A 188 -3.32 -4.12 8.60
C ALA A 188 -2.30 -5.26 8.50
N LEU A 189 -1.28 -5.11 7.63
CA LEU A 189 -0.28 -6.15 7.38
C LEU A 189 0.55 -6.44 8.64
N GLY A 190 0.54 -7.69 9.09
CA GLY A 190 1.21 -8.12 10.32
C GLY A 190 0.43 -7.85 11.61
N PHE A 191 -0.68 -7.10 11.52
CA PHE A 191 -1.61 -6.84 12.63
C PHE A 191 -2.87 -7.71 12.54
N LEU A 192 -3.37 -7.93 11.32
CA LEU A 192 -4.53 -8.76 11.02
C LEU A 192 -4.14 -9.95 10.12
N PRO A 193 -4.85 -11.08 10.18
CA PRO A 193 -4.88 -12.03 9.09
C PRO A 193 -5.41 -11.30 7.84
N LEU A 194 -4.60 -11.25 6.78
CA LEU A 194 -4.91 -10.46 5.59
C LEU A 194 -5.08 -11.37 4.37
N ASN A 195 -6.26 -11.34 3.76
CA ASN A 195 -6.55 -12.00 2.50
C ASN A 195 -7.10 -10.98 1.50
N ILE A 196 -6.18 -10.32 0.77
CA ILE A 196 -6.55 -9.28 -0.20
C ILE A 196 -7.35 -9.88 -1.36
N GLY A 197 -7.04 -11.12 -1.77
CA GLY A 197 -7.79 -11.81 -2.81
C GLY A 197 -9.28 -11.99 -2.47
N ALA A 198 -9.58 -12.33 -1.21
CA ALA A 198 -10.97 -12.44 -0.74
C ALA A 198 -11.67 -11.07 -0.59
N ILE A 199 -10.95 -10.02 -0.19
CA ILE A 199 -11.47 -8.65 -0.14
C ILE A 199 -11.76 -8.12 -1.55
N ASN A 200 -10.95 -8.49 -2.53
CA ASN A 200 -11.04 -8.09 -3.93
C ASN A 200 -11.16 -6.56 -4.16
N PRO A 201 -10.29 -5.73 -3.54
CA PRO A 201 -10.29 -4.29 -3.78
C PRO A 201 -9.71 -3.99 -5.17
N THR A 202 -9.99 -2.79 -5.69
CA THR A 202 -9.35 -2.33 -6.93
C THR A 202 -7.86 -2.08 -6.70
N TYR A 203 -7.53 -1.40 -5.59
CA TYR A 203 -6.16 -1.10 -5.17
C TYR A 203 -6.03 -1.34 -3.66
N TYR A 204 -4.89 -1.87 -3.25
CA TYR A 204 -4.57 -2.07 -1.84
C TYR A 204 -3.10 -1.75 -1.59
N THR A 205 -2.79 -1.04 -0.52
CA THR A 205 -1.40 -0.83 -0.10
C THR A 205 -1.22 -1.09 1.37
N ALA A 206 -0.03 -1.56 1.76
CA ALA A 206 0.32 -1.69 3.18
C ALA A 206 1.82 -1.49 3.42
N ASN A 207 2.15 -1.02 4.62
CA ASN A 207 3.53 -0.85 5.06
C ASN A 207 4.07 -2.15 5.68
N CYS A 208 5.14 -2.70 5.08
CA CYS A 208 5.86 -3.84 5.65
C CYS A 208 6.67 -3.43 6.89
N HIS A 209 7.17 -2.18 6.92
CA HIS A 209 8.01 -1.67 8.00
C HIS A 209 7.25 -1.28 9.29
N LYS A 210 5.91 -1.45 9.33
CA LYS A 210 5.11 -1.22 10.56
C LYS A 210 4.97 -2.52 11.35
N TRP A 211 3.83 -3.16 11.29
CA TRP A 211 3.50 -4.34 12.11
C TRP A 211 4.14 -5.64 11.61
N LEU A 212 4.52 -5.74 10.33
CA LEU A 212 5.33 -6.84 9.82
C LEU A 212 6.80 -6.72 10.22
N CYS A 213 7.22 -5.55 10.73
CA CYS A 213 8.55 -5.30 11.28
C CYS A 213 9.71 -5.43 10.28
N SER A 214 9.49 -5.24 8.97
CA SER A 214 10.58 -5.18 7.99
C SER A 214 11.43 -3.92 8.17
N ALA A 215 12.53 -3.84 7.43
CA ALA A 215 13.34 -2.62 7.37
C ALA A 215 12.52 -1.42 6.86
N LYS A 216 12.91 -0.19 7.25
CA LYS A 216 12.24 1.04 6.82
C LYS A 216 12.39 1.22 5.30
N GLY A 217 11.35 1.80 4.69
CA GLY A 217 11.32 2.00 3.25
C GLY A 217 10.70 0.83 2.49
N ALA A 218 9.99 -0.09 3.16
CA ALA A 218 9.31 -1.22 2.54
C ALA A 218 7.79 -1.16 2.70
N ALA A 219 7.09 -1.19 1.58
CA ALA A 219 5.65 -1.32 1.44
C ALA A 219 5.34 -1.99 0.10
N PHE A 220 4.08 -2.29 -0.15
CA PHE A 220 3.63 -2.80 -1.43
C PHE A 220 2.40 -2.06 -1.93
N LEU A 221 2.19 -2.13 -3.23
CA LEU A 221 0.95 -1.79 -3.92
C LEU A 221 0.42 -3.03 -4.62
N TYR A 222 -0.80 -3.44 -4.28
CA TYR A 222 -1.61 -4.40 -5.03
C TYR A 222 -2.51 -3.63 -5.99
N VAL A 223 -2.58 -4.10 -7.23
CA VAL A 223 -3.48 -3.58 -8.26
C VAL A 223 -4.22 -4.73 -8.91
N ARG A 224 -5.55 -4.70 -8.87
CA ARG A 224 -6.37 -5.69 -9.55
C ARG A 224 -6.03 -5.73 -11.05
N ARG A 225 -5.94 -6.93 -11.61
CA ARG A 225 -5.35 -7.17 -12.93
C ARG A 225 -5.96 -6.32 -14.06
N ASP A 226 -7.27 -6.12 -14.03
CA ASP A 226 -8.01 -5.30 -15.00
C ASP A 226 -7.63 -3.81 -14.99
N LYS A 227 -6.98 -3.34 -13.90
CA LYS A 227 -6.59 -1.93 -13.70
C LYS A 227 -5.09 -1.66 -13.86
N GLN A 228 -4.26 -2.69 -13.99
CA GLN A 228 -2.80 -2.53 -14.05
C GLN A 228 -2.33 -1.70 -15.26
N ALA A 229 -3.05 -1.79 -16.37
CA ALA A 229 -2.68 -1.10 -17.61
C ALA A 229 -2.58 0.42 -17.48
N ILE A 230 -3.29 1.02 -16.51
CA ILE A 230 -3.32 2.47 -16.31
C ILE A 230 -2.43 2.95 -15.16
N ILE A 231 -2.01 2.05 -14.26
CA ILE A 231 -1.24 2.45 -13.08
C ILE A 231 0.24 2.58 -13.41
N ARG A 232 0.84 3.68 -12.94
CA ARG A 232 2.24 4.06 -13.16
C ARG A 232 2.91 4.42 -11.84
N PRO A 233 4.21 4.19 -11.69
CA PRO A 233 4.97 4.74 -10.57
C PRO A 233 5.04 6.27 -10.67
N LEU A 234 5.30 6.94 -9.55
CA LEU A 234 5.49 8.40 -9.53
C LEU A 234 6.76 8.82 -10.29
N THR A 235 7.75 7.96 -10.33
CA THR A 235 8.99 8.20 -11.07
C THR A 235 8.98 7.35 -12.33
N ILE A 236 8.82 7.99 -13.48
CA ILE A 236 8.91 7.32 -14.77
C ILE A 236 10.37 7.06 -15.12
N SER A 237 10.71 5.81 -15.43
CA SER A 237 12.09 5.38 -15.70
C SER A 237 12.14 4.38 -16.87
N HIS A 238 13.17 3.55 -16.92
CA HIS A 238 13.47 2.61 -18.02
C HIS A 238 12.34 1.61 -18.33
N GLY A 239 11.49 1.28 -17.36
CA GLY A 239 10.35 0.39 -17.57
C GLY A 239 9.32 0.92 -18.57
N ALA A 240 9.21 2.25 -18.71
CA ALA A 240 8.17 2.90 -19.51
C ALA A 240 8.25 2.57 -21.02
N ASN A 241 9.45 2.33 -21.55
CA ASN A 241 9.69 1.97 -22.95
C ASN A 241 10.44 0.64 -23.10
N SER A 242 10.43 -0.21 -22.08
CA SER A 242 11.06 -1.52 -22.12
C SER A 242 10.46 -2.38 -23.22
N PRO A 243 11.28 -3.00 -24.11
CA PRO A 243 10.79 -3.93 -25.13
C PRO A 243 10.47 -5.33 -24.58
N ARG A 244 10.71 -5.57 -23.29
CA ARG A 244 10.52 -6.87 -22.63
C ARG A 244 9.04 -7.27 -22.62
N GLN A 245 8.79 -8.57 -22.83
CA GLN A 245 7.46 -9.18 -22.84
C GLN A 245 7.32 -10.32 -21.82
N ASP A 246 8.37 -10.61 -21.08
CA ASP A 246 8.41 -11.64 -20.04
C ASP A 246 7.72 -11.21 -18.74
N ARG A 247 7.41 -9.92 -18.62
CA ARG A 247 6.71 -9.30 -17.49
C ARG A 247 5.66 -8.31 -17.94
N SER A 248 4.68 -8.06 -17.08
CA SER A 248 3.70 -7.00 -17.33
C SER A 248 4.38 -5.62 -17.31
N ARG A 249 3.83 -4.67 -18.06
CA ARG A 249 4.29 -3.28 -18.02
C ARG A 249 4.23 -2.71 -16.59
N PHE A 250 3.20 -3.05 -15.84
CA PHE A 250 3.05 -2.66 -14.43
C PHE A 250 4.29 -3.09 -13.62
N GLN A 251 4.73 -4.33 -13.75
CA GLN A 251 5.92 -4.79 -13.05
C GLN A 251 7.21 -4.14 -13.54
N LEU A 252 7.39 -4.01 -14.86
CA LEU A 252 8.59 -3.39 -15.44
C LEU A 252 8.77 -1.94 -15.01
N GLU A 253 7.69 -1.17 -14.93
CA GLU A 253 7.76 0.24 -14.55
C GLU A 253 8.03 0.45 -13.06
N PHE A 254 7.48 -0.41 -12.19
CA PHE A 254 7.72 -0.34 -10.74
C PHE A 254 9.02 -1.01 -10.29
N ALA A 255 9.57 -1.95 -11.07
CA ALA A 255 10.80 -2.66 -10.70
C ALA A 255 12.04 -1.76 -10.67
N TRP A 256 12.03 -0.66 -11.42
CA TRP A 256 13.14 0.27 -11.49
C TRP A 256 12.67 1.73 -11.62
N MET A 257 12.63 2.43 -10.51
CA MET A 257 12.25 3.85 -10.44
C MET A 257 13.45 4.80 -10.32
N GLY A 258 14.67 4.29 -10.53
CA GLY A 258 15.94 4.98 -10.34
C GLY A 258 16.84 4.20 -9.39
N THR A 259 18.11 4.59 -9.29
CA THR A 259 19.07 3.95 -8.38
C THR A 259 18.74 4.33 -6.93
N ASP A 260 18.43 3.33 -6.11
CA ASP A 260 18.18 3.46 -4.67
C ASP A 260 18.74 2.26 -3.91
N ASP A 261 18.50 2.18 -2.60
CA ASP A 261 18.81 1.01 -1.79
C ASP A 261 17.58 0.09 -1.71
N PRO A 262 17.52 -0.99 -2.52
CA PRO A 262 16.37 -1.90 -2.57
C PRO A 262 16.35 -2.91 -1.40
N THR A 263 17.36 -2.91 -0.53
CA THR A 263 17.55 -3.96 0.49
C THR A 263 16.43 -4.02 1.53
N ALA A 264 15.61 -2.97 1.64
CA ALA A 264 14.44 -2.98 2.51
C ALA A 264 13.33 -3.91 2.00
N TYR A 265 13.29 -4.23 0.70
CA TYR A 265 12.30 -5.13 0.09
C TYR A 265 12.72 -6.60 0.16
N LEU A 266 14.02 -6.89 0.33
CA LEU A 266 14.63 -8.21 0.27
C LEU A 266 14.75 -8.86 1.66
#